data_2af87b1f4841058ac58894b0e6940e4b
#
_entry.id   2af87b1f4841058ac58894b0e6940e4b
#
_cell.length_a   1.000
_cell.length_b   1.000
_cell.length_c   1.000
_cell.angle_alpha   90.00
_cell.angle_beta   90.00
_cell.angle_gamma   90.00
#
_symmetry.space_group_name_H-M   'P 1'
#
loop_
_entity.id
_entity.type
_entity.pdbx_description
1 polymer ?
#
loop_
_entity_poly.entity_id
_entity_poly.type
_entity_poly.pdbx_seq_one_letter_code
_entity_poly.pdbx_strand_id
1 'polypeptide(L)'
;MKKLTWATAVLLSFMARSLAQQTIPPAKPGTQYGVAIDREGAIDVQALEAKLSTDSVYLGKIYGKVVEVCKKKGCFIRVRREGEGEPILVRFKDYGFFVPQDIVGKTVVLEGRAKMKEISVAQQRHFAEDAGKGASELTKITHSKRDINIIADGVVVVN
;
A
#
# COMPACT_ATOMS: atom_id res chain seq x y z
N MET A 1 -41.76 -52.82 -34.97
CA MET A 1 -40.37 -52.71 -34.54
C MET A 1 -40.07 -51.21 -34.29
N LYS A 2 -40.18 -50.77 -33.01
CA LYS A 2 -40.05 -49.38 -32.64
C LYS A 2 -38.61 -49.16 -32.18
N LYS A 3 -37.82 -48.35 -32.91
CA LYS A 3 -36.47 -47.93 -32.52
C LYS A 3 -36.61 -46.74 -31.63
N LEU A 4 -36.31 -46.90 -30.34
CA LEU A 4 -36.28 -45.86 -29.33
C LEU A 4 -34.90 -45.21 -29.37
N THR A 5 -34.82 -44.01 -29.93
CA THR A 5 -33.61 -43.21 -29.93
C THR A 5 -33.54 -42.43 -28.62
N TRP A 6 -32.58 -42.77 -27.78
CA TRP A 6 -32.25 -42.00 -26.57
C TRP A 6 -31.41 -40.81 -26.98
N ALA A 7 -31.98 -39.61 -26.89
CA ALA A 7 -31.28 -38.37 -27.00
C ALA A 7 -30.72 -38.05 -25.60
N THR A 8 -29.43 -38.29 -25.42
CA THR A 8 -28.67 -37.82 -24.23
C THR A 8 -28.46 -36.34 -24.34
N ALA A 9 -29.26 -35.57 -23.63
CA ALA A 9 -29.04 -34.17 -23.42
C ALA A 9 -27.90 -34.00 -22.42
N VAL A 10 -26.70 -33.72 -22.94
CA VAL A 10 -25.55 -33.29 -22.14
C VAL A 10 -25.79 -31.83 -21.76
N LEU A 11 -26.25 -31.60 -20.53
CA LEU A 11 -26.30 -30.27 -19.91
C LEU A 11 -24.86 -29.87 -19.58
N LEU A 12 -24.23 -29.09 -20.47
CA LEU A 12 -23.03 -28.36 -20.15
C LEU A 12 -23.40 -27.23 -19.16
N SER A 13 -23.23 -27.51 -17.87
CA SER A 13 -23.26 -26.50 -16.85
C SER A 13 -22.02 -25.64 -17.00
N PHE A 14 -22.14 -24.56 -17.75
CA PHE A 14 -21.17 -23.45 -17.70
C PHE A 14 -21.23 -22.84 -16.31
N MET A 15 -20.33 -23.29 -15.42
CA MET A 15 -20.01 -22.56 -14.22
C MET A 15 -19.32 -21.26 -14.65
N ALA A 16 -20.09 -20.22 -14.83
CA ALA A 16 -19.60 -18.86 -14.87
C ALA A 16 -18.94 -18.56 -13.51
N ARG A 17 -17.64 -18.78 -13.41
CA ARG A 17 -16.86 -18.21 -12.32
C ARG A 17 -16.91 -16.71 -12.52
N SER A 18 -17.84 -16.05 -11.83
CA SER A 18 -17.77 -14.62 -11.63
C SER A 18 -16.41 -14.32 -11.01
N LEU A 19 -15.51 -13.76 -11.80
CA LEU A 19 -14.32 -13.08 -11.30
C LEU A 19 -14.87 -11.88 -10.48
N ALA A 20 -15.12 -12.13 -9.20
CA ALA A 20 -15.43 -11.05 -8.28
C ALA A 20 -14.25 -10.09 -8.35
N GLN A 21 -14.42 -8.97 -9.03
CA GLN A 21 -13.52 -7.84 -8.91
C GLN A 21 -13.47 -7.52 -7.42
N GLN A 22 -12.34 -7.80 -6.78
CA GLN A 22 -12.13 -7.44 -5.39
C GLN A 22 -12.14 -5.92 -5.30
N THR A 23 -13.32 -5.38 -5.01
CA THR A 23 -13.45 -3.96 -4.72
C THR A 23 -12.71 -3.68 -3.41
N ILE A 24 -11.75 -2.76 -3.47
CA ILE A 24 -11.03 -2.32 -2.29
C ILE A 24 -12.05 -1.65 -1.34
N PRO A 25 -12.24 -2.12 -0.10
CA PRO A 25 -13.20 -1.55 0.81
C PRO A 25 -12.82 -0.10 1.17
N PRO A 26 -13.80 0.80 1.44
CA PRO A 26 -13.52 2.18 1.82
C PRO A 26 -12.78 2.27 3.15
N ALA A 27 -11.96 3.33 3.33
CA ALA A 27 -11.12 3.55 4.50
C ALA A 27 -11.90 4.03 5.72
N LYS A 28 -12.74 3.18 6.29
CA LYS A 28 -13.46 3.44 7.55
C LYS A 28 -12.59 3.03 8.75
N PRO A 29 -12.79 3.64 9.94
CA PRO A 29 -12.12 3.18 11.17
C PRO A 29 -12.28 1.67 11.39
N GLY A 30 -11.18 0.99 11.65
CA GLY A 30 -11.14 -0.47 11.83
C GLY A 30 -10.96 -1.27 10.53
N THR A 31 -11.11 -0.66 9.35
CA THR A 31 -10.85 -1.37 8.09
C THR A 31 -9.37 -1.77 8.01
N GLN A 32 -9.13 -3.01 7.58
CA GLN A 32 -7.80 -3.59 7.44
C GLN A 32 -7.50 -3.93 5.98
N TYR A 33 -6.24 -3.77 5.59
CA TYR A 33 -5.71 -4.12 4.28
C TYR A 33 -4.44 -4.93 4.45
N GLY A 34 -4.28 -5.99 3.68
CA GLY A 34 -3.16 -6.92 3.82
C GLY A 34 -3.36 -7.89 5.00
N VAL A 35 -2.30 -8.17 5.73
CA VAL A 35 -2.34 -9.02 6.92
C VAL A 35 -3.11 -8.30 8.03
N ALA A 36 -3.94 -9.04 8.76
CA ALA A 36 -4.65 -8.49 9.92
C ALA A 36 -3.67 -8.15 11.05
N ILE A 37 -3.74 -6.91 11.53
CA ILE A 37 -2.85 -6.39 12.58
C ILE A 37 -3.67 -5.72 13.70
N ASP A 38 -3.15 -5.75 14.91
CA ASP A 38 -3.66 -4.93 16.02
C ASP A 38 -2.96 -3.54 16.04
N ARG A 39 -3.40 -2.66 16.93
CA ARG A 39 -2.87 -1.29 17.03
C ARG A 39 -1.88 -1.10 18.19
N GLU A 40 -1.70 -2.11 19.03
CA GLU A 40 -0.91 -2.00 20.26
C GLU A 40 0.59 -1.92 19.96
N GLY A 41 1.30 -1.10 20.72
CA GLY A 41 2.75 -0.94 20.60
C GLY A 41 3.22 -0.20 19.35
N ALA A 42 2.32 0.45 18.60
CA ALA A 42 2.71 1.25 17.45
C ALA A 42 3.47 2.51 17.91
N ILE A 43 4.61 2.78 17.28
CA ILE A 43 5.40 4.00 17.46
C ILE A 43 5.06 5.02 16.40
N ASP A 44 5.25 6.31 16.69
CA ASP A 44 5.09 7.36 15.70
C ASP A 44 6.31 7.45 14.75
N VAL A 45 6.17 8.28 13.71
CA VAL A 45 7.23 8.48 12.72
C VAL A 45 8.49 9.08 13.35
N GLN A 46 8.37 9.97 14.33
CA GLN A 46 9.51 10.58 14.99
C GLN A 46 10.31 9.55 15.81
N ALA A 47 9.62 8.70 16.56
CA ALA A 47 10.25 7.60 17.28
C ALA A 47 10.90 6.58 16.32
N LEU A 48 10.28 6.34 15.16
CA LEU A 48 10.88 5.52 14.10
C LEU A 48 12.19 6.12 13.59
N GLU A 49 12.22 7.43 13.32
CA GLU A 49 13.43 8.13 12.86
C GLU A 49 14.55 8.03 13.90
N ALA A 50 14.22 8.25 15.18
CA ALA A 50 15.15 8.10 16.27
C ALA A 50 15.74 6.67 16.35
N LYS A 51 14.91 5.65 16.19
CA LYS A 51 15.37 4.24 16.16
C LYS A 51 16.27 3.97 14.95
N LEU A 52 15.92 4.42 13.77
CA LEU A 52 16.69 4.19 12.55
C LEU A 52 17.99 5.03 12.47
N SER A 53 18.18 5.99 13.39
CA SER A 53 19.47 6.68 13.53
C SER A 53 20.55 5.80 14.18
N THR A 54 20.15 4.84 15.00
CA THR A 54 21.01 3.88 15.69
C THR A 54 20.95 2.48 15.10
N ASP A 55 19.78 2.07 14.66
CA ASP A 55 19.48 0.74 14.15
C ASP A 55 19.36 0.73 12.62
N SER A 56 19.87 -0.29 11.97
CA SER A 56 19.79 -0.40 10.51
C SER A 56 18.39 -0.74 10.01
N VAL A 57 17.57 -1.38 10.88
CA VAL A 57 16.24 -1.90 10.54
C VAL A 57 15.34 -1.81 11.77
N TYR A 58 14.11 -1.38 11.56
CA TYR A 58 13.03 -1.51 12.53
C TYR A 58 11.98 -2.49 12.02
N LEU A 59 11.57 -3.42 12.87
CA LEU A 59 10.46 -4.36 12.63
C LEU A 59 9.39 -4.09 13.67
N GLY A 60 8.18 -3.80 13.24
CA GLY A 60 7.06 -3.52 14.15
C GLY A 60 6.01 -2.62 13.56
N LYS A 61 5.27 -1.99 14.45
CA LYS A 61 4.11 -1.16 14.10
C LYS A 61 4.44 0.31 14.17
N ILE A 62 3.96 1.03 13.17
CA ILE A 62 4.17 2.46 13.01
C ILE A 62 2.81 3.10 12.77
N TYR A 63 2.49 4.16 13.52
CA TYR A 63 1.29 4.92 13.21
C TYR A 63 1.67 6.25 12.55
N GLY A 64 0.83 6.70 11.62
CA GLY A 64 1.03 7.98 10.94
C GLY A 64 -0.19 8.40 10.13
N LYS A 65 -0.22 9.67 9.76
CA LYS A 65 -1.27 10.23 8.92
C LYS A 65 -0.91 10.05 7.45
N VAL A 66 -1.82 9.45 6.68
CA VAL A 66 -1.65 9.30 5.24
C VAL A 66 -1.86 10.65 4.55
N VAL A 67 -0.91 11.08 3.75
CA VAL A 67 -0.97 12.35 3.01
C VAL A 67 -1.01 12.15 1.49
N GLU A 68 -0.66 10.95 1.01
CA GLU A 68 -0.67 10.62 -0.40
C GLU A 68 -0.92 9.12 -0.60
N VAL A 69 -1.56 8.77 -1.70
CA VAL A 69 -1.80 7.39 -2.14
C VAL A 69 -1.52 7.28 -3.64
N CYS A 70 -1.05 6.13 -4.08
CA CYS A 70 -0.88 5.83 -5.50
C CYS A 70 -2.21 5.98 -6.26
N LYS A 71 -2.28 6.97 -7.19
CA LYS A 71 -3.51 7.26 -7.95
C LYS A 71 -3.91 6.16 -8.92
N LYS A 72 -2.95 5.39 -9.41
CA LYS A 72 -3.21 4.31 -10.38
C LYS A 72 -3.95 3.12 -9.74
N LYS A 73 -3.45 2.63 -8.59
CA LYS A 73 -3.95 1.38 -8.00
C LYS A 73 -4.02 1.37 -6.47
N GLY A 74 -3.56 2.43 -5.78
CA GLY A 74 -3.43 2.40 -4.33
C GLY A 74 -2.33 1.43 -3.84
N CYS A 75 -1.24 1.25 -4.60
CA CYS A 75 -0.17 0.27 -4.34
C CYS A 75 0.92 0.77 -3.39
N PHE A 76 0.88 2.02 -2.99
CA PHE A 76 1.70 2.63 -1.95
C PHE A 76 0.94 3.78 -1.30
N ILE A 77 1.37 4.17 -0.12
CA ILE A 77 0.97 5.40 0.56
C ILE A 77 2.21 6.20 0.96
N ARG A 78 1.99 7.47 1.28
CA ARG A 78 2.97 8.26 2.00
C ARG A 78 2.39 8.71 3.33
N VAL A 79 3.16 8.54 4.38
CA VAL A 79 2.80 8.99 5.72
C VAL A 79 3.54 10.28 6.06
N ARG A 80 2.87 11.17 6.77
CA ARG A 80 3.42 12.47 7.18
C ARG A 80 4.64 12.26 8.06
N ARG A 81 5.67 13.06 7.81
CA ARG A 81 6.81 13.26 8.69
C ARG A 81 6.56 14.50 9.54
N GLU A 82 7.04 14.51 10.75
CA GLU A 82 7.07 15.72 11.59
C GLU A 82 8.06 16.75 11.02
N GLY A 83 7.73 18.03 11.15
CA GLY A 83 8.55 19.13 10.62
C GLY A 83 8.49 19.29 9.09
N GLU A 84 9.59 19.79 8.50
CA GLU A 84 9.69 20.13 7.07
C GLU A 84 10.11 18.94 6.17
N GLY A 85 10.22 17.75 6.72
CA GLY A 85 10.65 16.56 5.98
C GLY A 85 9.62 16.09 4.95
N GLU A 86 10.10 15.54 3.83
CA GLU A 86 9.21 14.89 2.86
C GLU A 86 8.50 13.68 3.48
N PRO A 87 7.23 13.43 3.10
CA PRO A 87 6.48 12.26 3.59
C PRO A 87 7.19 10.94 3.28
N ILE A 88 7.15 10.02 4.23
CA ILE A 88 7.82 8.71 4.13
C ILE A 88 7.02 7.78 3.22
N LEU A 89 7.70 7.16 2.27
CA LEU A 89 7.13 6.17 1.36
C LEU A 89 6.89 4.83 2.08
N VAL A 90 5.66 4.34 2.01
CA VAL A 90 5.24 3.02 2.47
C VAL A 90 4.77 2.22 1.29
N ARG A 91 5.48 1.16 0.93
CA ARG A 91 5.05 0.19 -0.09
C ARG A 91 4.46 -1.03 0.58
N PHE A 92 3.55 -1.69 -0.11
CA PHE A 92 2.96 -2.93 0.38
C PHE A 92 3.80 -4.12 -0.09
N LYS A 93 3.98 -5.08 0.81
CA LYS A 93 4.80 -6.26 0.57
C LYS A 93 4.30 -7.01 -0.66
N ASP A 94 5.22 -7.28 -1.57
CA ASP A 94 4.99 -8.04 -2.81
C ASP A 94 3.80 -7.53 -3.64
N TYR A 95 3.39 -6.26 -3.45
CA TYR A 95 2.15 -5.70 -4.01
C TYR A 95 0.91 -6.53 -3.70
N GLY A 96 0.91 -7.23 -2.56
CA GLY A 96 -0.11 -8.21 -2.18
C GLY A 96 -1.46 -7.62 -1.80
N PHE A 97 -1.54 -6.31 -1.59
CA PHE A 97 -2.81 -5.60 -1.33
C PHE A 97 -2.74 -4.15 -1.80
N PHE A 98 -3.91 -3.52 -1.82
CA PHE A 98 -4.10 -2.14 -2.25
C PHE A 98 -5.01 -1.41 -1.27
N VAL A 99 -4.90 -0.09 -1.23
CA VAL A 99 -5.76 0.76 -0.40
C VAL A 99 -6.57 1.74 -1.27
N PRO A 100 -7.75 2.17 -0.82
CA PRO A 100 -8.58 3.09 -1.60
C PRO A 100 -8.07 4.54 -1.52
N GLN A 101 -8.55 5.39 -2.42
CA GLN A 101 -8.14 6.79 -2.50
C GLN A 101 -8.60 7.62 -1.28
N ASP A 102 -9.71 7.24 -0.65
CA ASP A 102 -10.27 7.91 0.53
C ASP A 102 -9.49 7.66 1.84
N ILE A 103 -8.38 6.91 1.76
CA ILE A 103 -7.45 6.73 2.88
C ILE A 103 -6.61 8.00 3.14
N VAL A 104 -6.51 8.91 2.17
CA VAL A 104 -5.81 10.18 2.35
C VAL A 104 -6.48 11.01 3.44
N GLY A 105 -5.67 11.56 4.36
CA GLY A 105 -6.13 12.28 5.55
C GLY A 105 -6.44 11.41 6.75
N LYS A 106 -6.51 10.08 6.59
CA LYS A 106 -6.73 9.13 7.69
C LYS A 106 -5.45 8.88 8.46
N THR A 107 -5.60 8.56 9.74
CA THR A 107 -4.52 7.98 10.55
C THR A 107 -4.60 6.47 10.44
N VAL A 108 -3.46 5.84 10.21
CA VAL A 108 -3.32 4.40 10.09
C VAL A 108 -2.26 3.87 11.03
N VAL A 109 -2.40 2.61 11.44
CA VAL A 109 -1.29 1.80 11.94
C VAL A 109 -0.91 0.84 10.82
N LEU A 110 0.37 0.74 10.56
CA LEU A 110 0.95 -0.23 9.63
C LEU A 110 1.96 -1.10 10.36
N GLU A 111 2.04 -2.36 10.02
CA GLU A 111 3.04 -3.29 10.54
C GLU A 111 3.95 -3.75 9.41
N GLY A 112 5.26 -3.78 9.66
CA GLY A 112 6.22 -4.18 8.65
C GLY A 112 7.65 -3.85 9.01
N ARG A 113 8.45 -3.65 7.96
CA ARG A 113 9.87 -3.37 8.06
C ARG A 113 10.18 -1.97 7.57
N ALA A 114 10.87 -1.20 8.39
CA ALA A 114 11.44 0.11 8.02
C ALA A 114 12.96 0.07 8.01
N LYS A 115 13.58 0.74 7.04
CA LYS A 115 15.03 0.90 6.95
C LYS A 115 15.43 2.15 6.18
N MET A 116 16.63 2.65 6.44
CA MET A 116 17.24 3.67 5.57
C MET A 116 17.61 3.02 4.23
N LYS A 117 17.23 3.65 3.13
CA LYS A 117 17.50 3.18 1.77
C LYS A 117 17.89 4.36 0.88
N GLU A 118 18.83 4.12 -0.02
CA GLU A 118 19.05 5.01 -1.15
C GLU A 118 17.96 4.80 -2.20
N ILE A 119 17.30 5.89 -2.59
CA ILE A 119 16.24 5.92 -3.61
C ILE A 119 16.85 6.56 -4.85
N SER A 120 17.00 5.80 -5.90
CA SER A 120 17.57 6.29 -7.16
C SER A 120 16.68 7.34 -7.82
N VAL A 121 17.26 8.16 -8.70
CA VAL A 121 16.51 9.14 -9.51
C VAL A 121 15.35 8.47 -10.28
N ALA A 122 15.62 7.33 -10.92
CA ALA A 122 14.60 6.59 -11.66
C ALA A 122 13.43 6.15 -10.77
N GLN A 123 13.73 5.64 -9.59
CA GLN A 123 12.70 5.21 -8.64
C GLN A 123 11.90 6.39 -8.09
N GLN A 124 12.55 7.52 -7.80
CA GLN A 124 11.85 8.73 -7.36
C GLN A 124 10.89 9.26 -8.44
N ARG A 125 11.34 9.29 -9.70
CA ARG A 125 10.52 9.72 -10.84
C ARG A 125 9.33 8.79 -11.05
N HIS A 126 9.54 7.48 -11.00
CA HIS A 126 8.45 6.50 -11.11
C HIS A 126 7.37 6.70 -10.04
N PHE A 127 7.75 6.89 -8.78
CA PHE A 127 6.79 7.16 -7.71
C PHE A 127 6.08 8.51 -7.86
N ALA A 128 6.80 9.54 -8.32
CA ALA A 128 6.20 10.84 -8.57
C ALA A 128 5.18 10.77 -9.73
N GLU A 129 5.50 10.02 -10.79
CA GLU A 129 4.59 9.77 -11.90
C GLU A 129 3.34 9.00 -11.45
N ASP A 130 3.50 7.94 -10.65
CA ASP A 130 2.39 7.15 -10.09
C ASP A 130 1.51 7.96 -9.12
N ALA A 131 2.09 8.97 -8.46
CA ALA A 131 1.35 9.95 -7.66
C ALA A 131 0.64 11.01 -8.52
N GLY A 132 0.86 11.00 -9.84
CA GLY A 132 0.24 11.92 -10.81
C GLY A 132 0.92 13.28 -10.90
N LYS A 133 2.21 13.36 -10.58
CA LYS A 133 3.00 14.59 -10.75
C LYS A 133 3.32 14.83 -12.23
N GLY A 134 3.38 16.10 -12.61
CA GLY A 134 3.64 16.51 -13.99
C GLY A 134 5.11 16.40 -14.39
N ALA A 135 5.37 16.40 -15.71
CA ALA A 135 6.71 16.28 -16.27
C ALA A 135 7.72 17.32 -15.72
N SER A 136 7.26 18.55 -15.44
CA SER A 136 8.11 19.61 -14.87
C SER A 136 8.60 19.29 -13.44
N GLU A 137 7.86 18.52 -12.68
CA GLU A 137 8.28 18.08 -11.34
C GLU A 137 9.23 16.88 -11.45
N LEU A 138 9.00 15.98 -12.41
CA LEU A 138 9.86 14.82 -12.65
C LEU A 138 11.28 15.25 -13.07
N THR A 139 11.39 16.29 -13.90
CA THR A 139 12.71 16.81 -14.36
C THR A 139 13.55 17.42 -13.24
N LYS A 140 12.92 17.91 -12.15
CA LYS A 140 13.63 18.45 -10.97
C LYS A 140 14.31 17.36 -10.14
N ILE A 141 13.93 16.11 -10.30
CA ILE A 141 14.54 14.98 -9.60
C ILE A 141 15.82 14.60 -10.31
N THR A 142 16.97 15.06 -9.81
CA THR A 142 18.28 14.92 -10.46
C THR A 142 19.31 14.10 -9.67
N HIS A 143 19.06 13.87 -8.38
CA HIS A 143 19.99 13.16 -7.49
C HIS A 143 19.27 12.05 -6.72
N SER A 144 20.00 10.97 -6.42
CA SER A 144 19.52 9.98 -5.45
C SER A 144 19.41 10.61 -4.06
N LYS A 145 18.52 10.08 -3.22
CA LYS A 145 18.39 10.49 -1.83
C LYS A 145 18.37 9.29 -0.89
N ARG A 146 18.91 9.47 0.32
CA ARG A 146 18.70 8.50 1.39
C ARG A 146 17.45 8.90 2.15
N ASP A 147 16.55 7.96 2.32
CA ASP A 147 15.29 8.17 3.04
C ASP A 147 14.82 6.87 3.68
N ILE A 148 13.88 7.00 4.62
CA ILE A 148 13.22 5.86 5.23
C ILE A 148 12.32 5.21 4.17
N ASN A 149 12.48 3.91 4.02
CA ASN A 149 11.62 3.08 3.20
C ASN A 149 10.92 2.06 4.10
N ILE A 150 9.58 2.04 4.04
CA ILE A 150 8.76 1.10 4.79
C ILE A 150 8.14 0.10 3.81
N ILE A 151 8.21 -1.19 4.16
CA ILE A 151 7.46 -2.25 3.49
C ILE A 151 6.48 -2.78 4.52
N ALA A 152 5.18 -2.54 4.28
CA ALA A 152 4.10 -2.94 5.16
C ALA A 152 3.51 -4.30 4.76
N ASP A 153 3.33 -5.17 5.73
CA ASP A 153 2.61 -6.44 5.61
C ASP A 153 1.09 -6.23 5.75
N GLY A 154 0.69 -5.28 6.60
CA GLY A 154 -0.70 -4.91 6.83
C GLY A 154 -0.87 -3.46 7.26
N VAL A 155 -2.08 -2.94 7.07
CA VAL A 155 -2.51 -1.59 7.45
C VAL A 155 -3.89 -1.65 8.08
N VAL A 156 -4.10 -0.94 9.19
CA VAL A 156 -5.41 -0.73 9.80
C VAL A 156 -5.72 0.76 9.93
N VAL A 157 -6.92 1.16 9.53
CA VAL A 157 -7.40 2.54 9.67
C VAL A 157 -7.78 2.82 11.12
N VAL A 158 -7.31 3.94 11.67
CA VAL A 158 -7.59 4.34 13.06
C VAL A 158 -8.79 5.27 13.14
N ASN A 159 -8.84 6.31 12.28
CA ASN A 159 -9.90 7.33 12.24
C ASN A 159 -10.21 7.80 10.82
#